data_de44e6473354a696f0497a9a43c3b54c
#
_entry.id   de44e6473354a696f0497a9a43c3b54c
#
_cell.length_a   1.000
_cell.length_b   1.000
_cell.length_c   1.000
_cell.angle_alpha   90.00
_cell.angle_beta   90.00
_cell.angle_gamma   90.00
#
_symmetry.space_group_name_H-M   'P 1'
#
loop_
_entity.id
_entity.type
_entity.pdbx_description
1 polymer ?
#
loop_
_entity_poly.entity_id
_entity_poly.type
_entity_poly.pdbx_seq_one_letter_code
_entity_poly.pdbx_strand_id
1 'polypeptide(L)'
;MTVGLISDTHGFWDDRIPTLFAGVDHILHAGDIGATSILVGLERIAPVTAVMGNCDGPPLDARETEVLDLAGYRFLVHHIVDPRAPHDRLARSLEHHRPAFVVFGHTHKPHDSRVGAVRFLNPGYAGRVRFNQPRSLAILDLADPALPMHRIDLGRPGID
;
A
#
# COMPACT_ATOMS: atom_id res chain seq x y z
N MET A 1 0.42 -15.97 -6.67
CA MET A 1 0.69 -15.12 -5.47
C MET A 1 -0.15 -13.88 -5.55
N THR A 2 -0.88 -13.58 -4.50
CA THR A 2 -1.70 -12.37 -4.38
C THR A 2 -1.16 -11.47 -3.27
N VAL A 3 -1.13 -10.16 -3.52
CA VAL A 3 -0.58 -9.16 -2.61
C VAL A 3 -1.67 -8.17 -2.22
N GLY A 4 -1.98 -8.08 -0.93
CA GLY A 4 -2.85 -7.05 -0.38
C GLY A 4 -2.11 -5.70 -0.33
N LEU A 5 -2.75 -4.65 -0.83
CA LEU A 5 -2.23 -3.28 -0.81
C LEU A 5 -3.14 -2.42 0.05
N ILE A 6 -2.57 -1.75 1.06
CA ILE A 6 -3.29 -0.86 1.98
C ILE A 6 -2.42 0.35 2.32
N SER A 7 -3.02 1.49 2.57
CA SER A 7 -2.33 2.73 2.95
C SER A 7 -3.24 3.67 3.74
N ASP A 8 -2.61 4.60 4.45
CA ASP A 8 -3.30 5.74 5.07
C ASP A 8 -4.42 5.29 6.03
N THR A 9 -4.12 4.31 6.87
CA THR A 9 -5.04 3.79 7.91
C THR A 9 -5.21 4.74 9.08
N HIS A 10 -4.17 5.57 9.37
CA HIS A 10 -4.18 6.55 10.45
C HIS A 10 -4.71 5.99 11.79
N GLY A 11 -4.30 4.76 12.14
CA GLY A 11 -4.71 4.09 13.36
C GLY A 11 -6.15 3.55 13.37
N PHE A 12 -6.86 3.62 12.24
CA PHE A 12 -8.20 3.08 12.11
C PHE A 12 -8.16 1.65 11.55
N TRP A 13 -8.76 0.72 12.30
CA TRP A 13 -8.99 -0.65 11.87
C TRP A 13 -10.41 -0.80 11.31
N ASP A 14 -10.54 -1.28 10.08
CA ASP A 14 -11.82 -1.66 9.49
C ASP A 14 -12.00 -3.17 9.68
N ASP A 15 -13.03 -3.58 10.40
CA ASP A 15 -13.27 -4.98 10.78
C ASP A 15 -13.49 -5.91 9.59
N ARG A 16 -13.68 -5.37 8.38
CA ARG A 16 -13.81 -6.14 7.15
C ARG A 16 -12.46 -6.56 6.56
N ILE A 17 -11.35 -5.92 6.96
CA ILE A 17 -10.01 -6.20 6.40
C ILE A 17 -9.66 -7.70 6.45
N PRO A 18 -9.89 -8.45 7.55
CA PRO A 18 -9.57 -9.87 7.58
C PRO A 18 -10.32 -10.69 6.52
N THR A 19 -11.58 -10.35 6.25
CA THR A 19 -12.38 -11.01 5.22
C THR A 19 -11.93 -10.58 3.82
N LEU A 20 -11.66 -9.30 3.62
CA LEU A 20 -11.27 -8.75 2.32
C LEU A 20 -9.87 -9.21 1.88
N PHE A 21 -8.97 -9.40 2.83
CA PHE A 21 -7.62 -9.93 2.59
C PHE A 21 -7.49 -11.44 2.86
N ALA A 22 -8.62 -12.16 3.01
CA ALA A 22 -8.57 -13.59 3.19
C ALA A 22 -7.87 -14.27 2.00
N GLY A 23 -6.79 -15.01 2.28
CA GLY A 23 -6.02 -15.75 1.28
C GLY A 23 -4.99 -14.93 0.48
N VAL A 24 -4.72 -13.67 0.84
CA VAL A 24 -3.54 -12.98 0.30
C VAL A 24 -2.26 -13.59 0.87
N ASP A 25 -1.22 -13.64 0.05
CA ASP A 25 0.06 -14.24 0.45
C ASP A 25 1.01 -13.25 1.14
N HIS A 26 0.83 -11.96 0.91
CA HIS A 26 1.63 -10.88 1.50
C HIS A 26 0.83 -9.59 1.53
N ILE A 27 1.13 -8.69 2.49
CA ILE A 27 0.49 -7.38 2.59
C ILE A 27 1.57 -6.29 2.54
N LEU A 28 1.34 -5.27 1.70
CA LEU A 28 2.15 -4.06 1.65
C LEU A 28 1.35 -2.89 2.22
N HIS A 29 1.88 -2.25 3.28
CA HIS A 29 1.30 -1.03 3.84
C HIS A 29 2.16 0.18 3.45
N ALA A 30 1.60 1.06 2.66
CA ALA A 30 2.34 2.18 2.05
C ALA A 30 2.40 3.45 2.93
N GLY A 31 2.36 3.31 4.26
CA GLY A 31 2.59 4.41 5.21
C GLY A 31 1.34 5.09 5.73
N ASP A 32 1.56 6.05 6.65
CA ASP A 32 0.54 6.68 7.49
C ASP A 32 -0.31 5.62 8.23
N ILE A 33 0.41 4.75 8.92
CA ILE A 33 -0.11 3.59 9.66
C ILE A 33 -0.91 4.06 10.87
N GLY A 34 -0.33 4.97 11.65
CA GLY A 34 -0.93 5.66 12.79
C GLY A 34 -0.93 4.90 14.11
N ALA A 35 -0.87 3.56 14.10
CA ALA A 35 -0.79 2.76 15.33
C ALA A 35 -0.19 1.38 15.06
N THR A 36 0.62 0.88 15.99
CA THR A 36 1.23 -0.46 15.93
C THR A 36 0.18 -1.57 15.83
N SER A 37 -1.00 -1.38 16.43
CA SER A 37 -2.11 -2.34 16.38
C SER A 37 -2.59 -2.64 14.96
N ILE A 38 -2.42 -1.71 14.01
CA ILE A 38 -2.72 -1.94 12.60
C ILE A 38 -1.82 -3.04 12.04
N LEU A 39 -0.51 -2.93 12.25
CA LEU A 39 0.46 -3.94 11.78
C LEU A 39 0.18 -5.29 12.41
N VAL A 40 -0.03 -5.32 13.74
CA VAL A 40 -0.39 -6.55 14.46
C VAL A 40 -1.66 -7.20 13.92
N GLY A 41 -2.66 -6.40 13.55
CA GLY A 41 -3.89 -6.89 12.93
C GLY A 41 -3.65 -7.50 11.55
N LEU A 42 -2.85 -6.82 10.71
CA LEU A 42 -2.51 -7.28 9.37
C LEU A 42 -1.64 -8.55 9.39
N GLU A 43 -0.66 -8.63 10.30
CA GLU A 43 0.24 -9.80 10.48
C GLU A 43 -0.50 -11.09 10.86
N ARG A 44 -1.72 -10.99 11.43
CA ARG A 44 -2.59 -12.15 11.67
C ARG A 44 -3.21 -12.73 10.40
N ILE A 45 -3.17 -11.96 9.30
CA ILE A 45 -3.74 -12.37 8.02
C ILE A 45 -2.65 -12.95 7.11
N ALA A 46 -1.55 -12.22 6.94
CA ALA A 46 -0.41 -12.58 6.09
C ALA A 46 0.86 -11.82 6.52
N PRO A 47 2.06 -12.22 6.09
CA PRO A 47 3.28 -11.43 6.28
C PRO A 47 3.10 -10.00 5.77
N VAL A 48 3.61 -9.02 6.54
CA VAL A 48 3.47 -7.59 6.26
C VAL A 48 4.83 -6.95 5.99
N THR A 49 4.91 -6.14 4.96
CA THR A 49 5.97 -5.15 4.76
C THR A 49 5.35 -3.77 4.78
N ALA A 50 5.82 -2.90 5.68
CA ALA A 50 5.27 -1.57 5.86
C ALA A 50 6.36 -0.50 5.83
N VAL A 51 6.02 0.69 5.36
CA VAL A 51 6.87 1.88 5.43
C VAL A 51 6.25 2.94 6.32
N MET A 52 7.09 3.84 6.83
CA MET A 52 6.64 5.03 7.55
C MET A 52 6.03 6.04 6.57
N GLY A 53 4.92 6.64 6.95
CA GLY A 53 4.39 7.83 6.32
C GLY A 53 4.81 9.10 7.05
N ASN A 54 4.42 10.26 6.54
CA ASN A 54 4.77 11.56 7.13
C ASN A 54 4.03 11.85 8.45
N CYS A 55 2.95 11.13 8.75
CA CYS A 55 2.22 11.23 10.01
C CYS A 55 2.66 10.18 11.05
N ASP A 56 3.55 9.28 10.69
CA ASP A 56 4.02 8.20 11.57
C ASP A 56 5.24 8.63 12.40
N GLY A 57 5.38 8.00 13.55
CA GLY A 57 6.50 8.19 14.46
C GLY A 57 6.50 7.16 15.58
N PRO A 58 7.40 7.27 16.56
CA PRO A 58 7.44 6.33 17.68
C PRO A 58 6.06 6.14 18.34
N PRO A 59 5.66 4.92 18.73
CA PRO A 59 6.47 3.69 18.80
C PRO A 59 6.50 2.84 17.51
N LEU A 60 5.99 3.34 16.37
CA LEU A 60 6.14 2.66 15.10
C LEU A 60 7.62 2.66 14.69
N ASP A 61 8.13 1.48 14.34
CA ASP A 61 9.50 1.27 13.90
C ASP A 61 9.48 0.57 12.52
N ALA A 62 9.38 1.38 11.48
CA ALA A 62 9.46 0.95 10.09
C ALA A 62 10.40 1.87 9.31
N ARG A 63 10.88 1.42 8.17
CA ARG A 63 11.73 2.24 7.30
C ARG A 63 10.87 3.20 6.47
N GLU A 64 11.49 4.26 5.95
CA GLU A 64 10.83 5.16 4.98
C GLU A 64 10.63 4.49 3.62
N THR A 65 11.52 3.55 3.28
CA THR A 65 11.50 2.84 2.00
C THR A 65 11.85 1.38 2.22
N GLU A 66 11.04 0.49 1.66
CA GLU A 66 11.33 -0.94 1.59
C GLU A 66 11.44 -1.39 0.14
N VAL A 67 12.38 -2.31 -0.09
CA VAL A 67 12.56 -2.98 -1.38
C VAL A 67 12.54 -4.47 -1.15
N LEU A 68 11.68 -5.18 -1.87
CA LEU A 68 11.52 -6.63 -1.73
C LEU A 68 11.15 -7.28 -3.06
N ASP A 69 11.42 -8.56 -3.16
CA ASP A 69 11.07 -9.35 -4.33
C ASP A 69 9.91 -10.31 -3.98
N LEU A 70 8.80 -10.23 -4.73
CA LEU A 70 7.62 -11.09 -4.58
C LEU A 70 7.31 -11.73 -5.93
N ALA A 71 7.24 -13.06 -5.98
CA ALA A 71 6.95 -13.85 -7.18
C ALA A 71 7.79 -13.45 -8.42
N GLY A 72 9.06 -13.08 -8.21
CA GLY A 72 9.97 -12.66 -9.29
C GLY A 72 9.87 -11.20 -9.71
N TYR A 73 8.99 -10.42 -9.10
CA TYR A 73 8.87 -8.98 -9.32
C TYR A 73 9.49 -8.20 -8.17
N ARG A 74 10.29 -7.18 -8.50
CA ARG A 74 10.83 -6.24 -7.49
C ARG A 74 9.84 -5.15 -7.22
N PHE A 75 9.53 -4.96 -5.93
CA PHE A 75 8.71 -3.90 -5.39
C PHE A 75 9.57 -2.88 -4.66
N LEU A 76 9.22 -1.62 -4.81
CA LEU A 76 9.66 -0.54 -3.94
C LEU A 76 8.42 0.06 -3.28
N VAL A 77 8.42 0.14 -1.95
CA VAL A 77 7.34 0.75 -1.17
C VAL A 77 7.87 2.04 -0.57
N HIS A 78 7.19 3.15 -0.81
CA HIS A 78 7.53 4.47 -0.28
C HIS A 78 6.25 5.30 -0.17
N HIS A 79 6.10 6.10 0.91
CA HIS A 79 4.81 6.75 1.17
C HIS A 79 4.49 7.88 0.20
N ILE A 80 5.42 8.83 0.00
CA ILE A 80 5.21 10.03 -0.82
C ILE A 80 5.90 9.88 -2.16
N VAL A 81 5.12 9.67 -3.21
CA VAL A 81 5.63 9.46 -4.58
C VAL A 81 4.87 10.33 -5.57
N ASP A 82 5.61 11.10 -6.38
CA ASP A 82 5.13 11.62 -7.65
C ASP A 82 5.68 10.72 -8.76
N PRO A 83 4.84 9.95 -9.48
CA PRO A 83 5.31 9.04 -10.52
C PRO A 83 6.04 9.73 -11.69
N ARG A 84 5.77 11.01 -11.94
CA ARG A 84 6.34 11.78 -13.05
C ARG A 84 7.53 12.65 -12.64
N ALA A 85 7.61 13.00 -11.34
CA ALA A 85 8.64 13.88 -10.80
C ALA A 85 9.08 13.39 -9.41
N PRO A 86 9.68 12.18 -9.28
CA PRO A 86 10.15 11.69 -8.00
C PRO A 86 11.25 12.59 -7.47
N HIS A 87 11.24 12.87 -6.16
CA HIS A 87 12.33 13.62 -5.54
C HIS A 87 13.67 12.88 -5.66
N ASP A 88 14.79 13.60 -5.61
CA ASP A 88 16.13 13.10 -5.94
C ASP A 88 16.52 11.79 -5.26
N ARG A 89 16.20 11.62 -3.96
CA ARG A 89 16.51 10.40 -3.22
C ARG A 89 15.71 9.20 -3.74
N LEU A 90 14.43 9.40 -4.03
CA LEU A 90 13.56 8.37 -4.61
C LEU A 90 13.98 8.06 -6.04
N ALA A 91 14.31 9.06 -6.85
CA ALA A 91 14.80 8.89 -8.21
C ALA A 91 16.05 8.00 -8.25
N ARG A 92 17.04 8.27 -7.37
CA ARG A 92 18.24 7.41 -7.23
C ARG A 92 17.90 5.99 -6.80
N SER A 93 16.92 5.83 -5.90
CA SER A 93 16.47 4.51 -5.45
C SER A 93 15.80 3.73 -6.58
N LEU A 94 14.97 4.38 -7.40
CA LEU A 94 14.33 3.80 -8.58
C LEU A 94 15.38 3.36 -9.61
N GLU A 95 16.38 4.19 -9.87
CA GLU A 95 17.47 3.88 -10.80
C GLU A 95 18.31 2.69 -10.32
N HIS A 96 18.64 2.66 -9.03
CA HIS A 96 19.45 1.60 -8.42
C HIS A 96 18.73 0.26 -8.36
N HIS A 97 17.50 0.25 -7.88
CA HIS A 97 16.76 -0.98 -7.63
C HIS A 97 15.97 -1.50 -8.83
N ARG A 98 15.64 -0.63 -9.78
CA ARG A 98 14.86 -0.94 -11.00
C ARG A 98 13.61 -1.76 -10.70
N PRO A 99 12.72 -1.28 -9.81
CA PRO A 99 11.54 -2.04 -9.43
C PRO A 99 10.57 -2.19 -10.63
N ALA A 100 9.84 -3.30 -10.66
CA ALA A 100 8.70 -3.46 -11.55
C ALA A 100 7.48 -2.70 -11.03
N PHE A 101 7.34 -2.62 -9.71
CA PHE A 101 6.23 -1.96 -9.03
C PHE A 101 6.74 -0.97 -7.98
N VAL A 102 6.08 0.20 -7.92
CA VAL A 102 6.18 1.14 -6.80
C VAL A 102 4.82 1.25 -6.14
N VAL A 103 4.75 0.95 -4.84
CA VAL A 103 3.53 1.06 -4.04
C VAL A 103 3.66 2.26 -3.13
N PHE A 104 2.66 3.14 -3.14
CA PHE A 104 2.69 4.41 -2.40
C PHE A 104 1.32 4.80 -1.85
N GLY A 105 1.28 5.83 -1.01
CA GLY A 105 0.07 6.34 -0.36
C GLY A 105 -0.05 7.86 -0.47
N HIS A 106 -0.27 8.53 0.66
CA HIS A 106 -0.25 9.97 0.90
C HIS A 106 -1.36 10.77 0.19
N THR A 107 -1.61 10.53 -1.07
CA THR A 107 -2.61 11.29 -1.85
C THR A 107 -4.05 10.93 -1.47
N HIS A 108 -4.26 9.82 -0.76
CA HIS A 108 -5.57 9.24 -0.43
C HIS A 108 -6.42 8.92 -1.68
N LYS A 109 -5.81 8.84 -2.86
CA LYS A 109 -6.49 8.57 -4.13
C LYS A 109 -5.95 7.30 -4.76
N PRO A 110 -6.82 6.36 -5.14
CA PRO A 110 -6.38 5.21 -5.91
C PRO A 110 -5.66 5.64 -7.19
N HIS A 111 -4.55 4.97 -7.47
CA HIS A 111 -3.75 5.27 -8.64
C HIS A 111 -3.14 4.00 -9.23
N ASP A 112 -3.16 3.91 -10.54
CA ASP A 112 -2.52 2.85 -11.31
C ASP A 112 -2.04 3.43 -12.63
N SER A 113 -0.74 3.59 -12.77
CA SER A 113 -0.12 4.10 -14.00
C SER A 113 1.24 3.46 -14.26
N ARG A 114 1.70 3.58 -15.50
CA ARG A 114 3.05 3.18 -15.90
C ARG A 114 3.86 4.40 -16.35
N VAL A 115 5.09 4.45 -15.86
CA VAL A 115 6.11 5.39 -16.35
C VAL A 115 7.33 4.57 -16.73
N GLY A 116 7.63 4.48 -18.01
CA GLY A 116 8.64 3.55 -18.53
C GLY A 116 8.28 2.09 -18.19
N ALA A 117 9.21 1.37 -17.60
CA ALA A 117 9.04 -0.02 -17.19
C ALA A 117 8.39 -0.17 -15.80
N VAL A 118 8.22 0.91 -15.06
CA VAL A 118 7.73 0.90 -13.66
C VAL A 118 6.23 1.12 -13.60
N ARG A 119 5.51 0.28 -12.87
CA ARG A 119 4.10 0.49 -12.56
C ARG A 119 3.94 1.06 -11.16
N PHE A 120 3.23 2.17 -11.07
CA PHE A 120 2.97 2.93 -9.85
C PHE A 120 1.55 2.65 -9.35
N LEU A 121 1.44 2.14 -8.13
CA LEU A 121 0.19 1.68 -7.53
C LEU A 121 -0.07 2.41 -6.21
N ASN A 122 -1.26 2.98 -6.05
CA ASN A 122 -1.75 3.50 -4.79
C ASN A 122 -3.12 2.85 -4.51
N PRO A 123 -3.28 2.13 -3.39
CA PRO A 123 -4.55 1.48 -3.05
C PRO A 123 -5.64 2.46 -2.62
N GLY A 124 -5.30 3.72 -2.36
CA GLY A 124 -6.19 4.72 -1.82
C GLY A 124 -6.13 4.81 -0.29
N TYR A 125 -7.18 5.33 0.31
CA TYR A 125 -7.29 5.65 1.72
C TYR A 125 -8.09 4.57 2.47
N ALA A 126 -7.50 3.98 3.50
CA ALA A 126 -8.14 2.95 4.32
C ALA A 126 -8.49 3.42 5.76
N GLY A 127 -8.33 4.69 6.05
CA GLY A 127 -8.61 5.27 7.36
C GLY A 127 -10.10 5.51 7.64
N ARG A 128 -10.40 6.28 8.69
CA ARG A 128 -11.77 6.64 9.08
C ARG A 128 -12.48 7.42 7.97
N VAL A 129 -13.79 7.31 7.93
CA VAL A 129 -14.62 8.14 7.06
C VAL A 129 -14.33 9.62 7.32
N ARG A 130 -13.91 10.34 6.30
CA ARG A 130 -13.69 11.80 6.32
C ARG A 130 -14.45 12.44 5.17
N PHE A 131 -15.47 13.25 5.47
CA PHE A 131 -16.26 13.97 4.46
C PHE A 131 -16.65 13.07 3.26
N ASN A 132 -16.26 13.51 2.05
CA ASN A 132 -16.48 12.77 0.81
C ASN A 132 -15.24 11.99 0.34
N GLN A 133 -14.27 11.70 1.25
CA GLN A 133 -13.07 10.96 0.91
C GLN A 133 -13.43 9.50 0.59
N PRO A 134 -13.26 9.02 -0.65
CA PRO A 134 -13.42 7.61 -0.96
C PRO A 134 -12.41 6.77 -0.17
N ARG A 135 -12.85 5.61 0.29
CA ARG A 135 -12.01 4.67 1.03
C ARG A 135 -11.82 3.41 0.21
N SER A 136 -10.60 2.91 0.14
CA SER A 136 -10.31 1.69 -0.61
C SER A 136 -9.03 1.01 -0.12
N LEU A 137 -8.93 -0.25 -0.45
CA LEU A 137 -7.72 -1.06 -0.48
C LEU A 137 -7.67 -1.82 -1.81
N ALA A 138 -6.63 -2.59 -2.07
CA ALA A 138 -6.54 -3.33 -3.32
C ALA A 138 -5.86 -4.69 -3.14
N ILE A 139 -6.10 -5.58 -4.09
CA ILE A 139 -5.37 -6.85 -4.24
C ILE A 139 -4.72 -6.86 -5.62
N LEU A 140 -3.41 -7.10 -5.65
CA LEU A 140 -2.64 -7.30 -6.88
C LEU A 140 -2.42 -8.80 -7.08
N ASP A 141 -2.86 -9.33 -8.22
CA ASP A 141 -2.64 -10.72 -8.57
C ASP A 141 -1.38 -10.87 -9.44
N LEU A 142 -0.34 -11.46 -8.85
CA LEU A 142 0.93 -11.75 -9.54
C LEU A 142 0.93 -13.10 -10.27
N ALA A 143 -0.10 -13.93 -10.10
CA ALA A 143 -0.24 -15.19 -10.82
C ALA A 143 -0.88 -14.99 -12.20
N ASP A 144 -1.67 -13.95 -12.38
CA ASP A 144 -2.25 -13.58 -13.66
C ASP A 144 -1.21 -12.78 -14.50
N PRO A 145 -0.89 -13.21 -15.75
CA PRO A 145 0.03 -12.47 -16.62
C PRO A 145 -0.38 -11.01 -16.90
N ALA A 146 -1.66 -10.68 -16.79
CA ALA A 146 -2.16 -9.31 -16.90
C ALA A 146 -1.85 -8.46 -15.67
N LEU A 147 -1.46 -9.09 -14.55
CA LEU A 147 -1.14 -8.44 -13.27
C LEU A 147 -2.25 -7.48 -12.81
N PRO A 148 -3.52 -7.93 -12.72
CA PRO A 148 -4.61 -7.04 -12.38
C PRO A 148 -4.50 -6.54 -10.94
N MET A 149 -4.75 -5.23 -10.74
CA MET A 149 -4.97 -4.64 -9.43
C MET A 149 -6.48 -4.47 -9.23
N HIS A 150 -7.05 -5.27 -8.34
CA HIS A 150 -8.46 -5.22 -7.98
C HIS A 150 -8.65 -4.25 -6.81
N ARG A 151 -9.17 -3.07 -7.11
CA ARG A 151 -9.55 -2.12 -6.07
C ARG A 151 -10.83 -2.58 -5.38
N ILE A 152 -10.83 -2.53 -4.06
CA ILE A 152 -11.97 -2.83 -3.20
C ILE A 152 -12.43 -1.52 -2.54
N ASP A 153 -13.66 -1.11 -2.84
CA ASP A 153 -14.28 0.05 -2.22
C ASP A 153 -14.70 -0.32 -0.78
N LEU A 154 -14.23 0.46 0.17
CA LEU A 154 -14.59 0.31 1.58
C LEU A 154 -15.85 1.11 1.96
N GLY A 155 -16.36 1.96 1.07
CA GLY A 155 -17.55 2.76 1.32
C GLY A 155 -17.49 3.56 2.61
N ARG A 156 -18.66 3.81 3.19
CA ARG A 156 -18.80 4.37 4.54
C ARG A 156 -19.13 3.22 5.49
N PRO A 157 -18.36 3.00 6.61
CA PRO A 157 -18.75 2.01 7.62
C PRO A 157 -20.16 2.34 8.16
N GLY A 158 -21.06 1.36 8.12
CA GLY A 158 -22.39 1.47 8.74
C GLY A 158 -23.48 2.11 7.89
N ILE A 159 -23.31 2.19 6.58
CA ILE A 159 -24.37 2.50 5.62
C ILE A 159 -24.45 1.30 4.65
N ASP A 160 -25.14 0.26 5.07
CA ASP A 160 -25.69 -0.77 4.20
C ASP A 160 -27.13 -0.40 3.85
#